data_bd69b5e9832fed5f95e4cc36dc03bead
#
_entry.id   bd69b5e9832fed5f95e4cc36dc03bead
#
_cell.length_a   1.000
_cell.length_b   1.000
_cell.length_c   1.000
_cell.angle_alpha   90.00
_cell.angle_beta   90.00
_cell.angle_gamma   90.00
#
_symmetry.space_group_name_H-M   'P 1'
#
loop_
_entity.id
_entity.type
_entity.pdbx_description
1 polymer ?
#
loop_
_entity_poly.entity_id
_entity_poly.type
_entity_poly.pdbx_seq_one_letter_code
_entity_poly.pdbx_strand_id
1 'polypeptide(L)'
;TFRYSGLTSVVIPENVVHLGSAADTEAGSTVIYLFDSCTSLVSVTFPSGLRSIGAQAFSNCTSLKNVTYTGYEGEGNALPETLTTIKKQAFYKSGIEQITLPASLVFISSSNHTIGESAFAESKQLREVTMLGAALVGQKIFQNCTSLETVVLSGELDKIPNYTFDGCKALKNITLPSTLTSIGIEAFKGCTSIESVVLPASVALEKNVFNGWTAEQTINVKTSYYMSTRLWNSKWNTDCSA
;
A
#
# COMPACT_ATOMS: atom_id res chain seq x y z
N THR A 1 -9.63 13.53 20.60
CA THR A 1 -9.11 12.25 20.06
C THR A 1 -9.78 11.11 20.83
N PHE A 2 -10.01 10.00 20.15
CA PHE A 2 -10.59 8.76 20.72
C PHE A 2 -9.51 7.70 20.94
N ARG A 3 -8.25 8.11 20.99
CA ARG A 3 -7.10 7.24 21.19
C ARG A 3 -7.31 6.31 22.39
N TYR A 4 -6.97 5.02 22.23
CA TYR A 4 -7.16 3.98 23.25
C TYR A 4 -8.62 3.74 23.69
N SER A 5 -9.61 4.23 22.94
CA SER A 5 -11.02 4.00 23.29
C SER A 5 -11.44 2.54 23.03
N GLY A 6 -12.43 2.08 23.78
CA GLY A 6 -13.06 0.77 23.59
C GLY A 6 -14.17 0.78 22.51
N LEU A 7 -14.20 1.77 21.62
CA LEU A 7 -15.17 1.84 20.53
C LEU A 7 -15.07 0.60 19.64
N THR A 8 -16.22 0.02 19.30
CA THR A 8 -16.31 -1.13 18.38
C THR A 8 -16.69 -0.73 16.96
N SER A 9 -17.38 0.40 16.80
CA SER A 9 -17.76 0.95 15.50
C SER A 9 -17.75 2.47 15.52
N VAL A 10 -17.52 3.07 14.37
CA VAL A 10 -17.55 4.52 14.18
C VAL A 10 -18.18 4.85 12.83
N VAL A 11 -19.14 5.77 12.84
CA VAL A 11 -19.66 6.40 11.63
C VAL A 11 -19.20 7.87 11.64
N ILE A 12 -18.40 8.23 10.66
CA ILE A 12 -17.90 9.61 10.51
C ILE A 12 -18.99 10.47 9.86
N PRO A 13 -19.34 11.64 10.43
CA PRO A 13 -20.39 12.50 9.88
C PRO A 13 -20.13 12.96 8.44
N GLU A 14 -21.20 13.11 7.65
CA GLU A 14 -21.14 13.44 6.21
C GLU A 14 -20.46 14.77 5.87
N ASN A 15 -20.43 15.72 6.81
CA ASN A 15 -19.77 17.01 6.63
C ASN A 15 -18.25 16.97 6.87
N VAL A 16 -17.68 15.82 7.24
CA VAL A 16 -16.24 15.67 7.47
C VAL A 16 -15.54 15.42 6.14
N VAL A 17 -14.67 16.34 5.74
CA VAL A 17 -13.87 16.28 4.51
C VAL A 17 -12.44 15.80 4.80
N HIS A 18 -11.93 16.06 5.99
CA HIS A 18 -10.57 15.69 6.40
C HIS A 18 -10.61 15.04 7.77
N LEU A 19 -10.05 13.82 7.90
CA LEU A 19 -9.80 13.18 9.17
C LEU A 19 -8.39 13.51 9.65
N GLY A 20 -8.30 14.26 10.74
CA GLY A 20 -7.04 14.78 11.23
C GLY A 20 -6.79 16.23 10.80
N SER A 21 -5.53 16.70 10.87
CA SER A 21 -5.21 18.06 10.48
C SER A 21 -5.23 18.24 8.95
N ALA A 22 -5.99 19.21 8.45
CA ALA A 22 -5.92 19.62 7.05
C ALA A 22 -4.59 20.33 6.71
N ALA A 23 -3.91 20.88 7.73
CA ALA A 23 -2.68 21.65 7.61
C ALA A 23 -1.44 20.81 7.94
N ASP A 24 -1.30 19.60 7.36
CA ASP A 24 -0.04 18.85 7.49
C ASP A 24 1.01 19.44 6.55
N THR A 25 1.55 20.56 6.92
CA THR A 25 2.84 21.03 6.40
C THR A 25 3.93 20.18 7.04
N GLU A 26 4.88 19.73 6.27
CA GLU A 26 5.91 18.74 6.64
C GLU A 26 6.82 19.11 7.83
N ALA A 27 6.77 20.32 8.32
CA ALA A 27 7.58 20.80 9.42
C ALA A 27 6.72 21.12 10.65
N GLY A 28 6.64 20.18 11.59
CA GLY A 28 6.15 20.46 12.94
C GLY A 28 4.64 20.28 13.15
N SER A 29 3.93 19.61 12.25
CA SER A 29 2.50 19.33 12.41
C SER A 29 2.24 18.43 13.60
N THR A 30 1.34 18.83 14.49
CA THR A 30 0.86 17.99 15.60
C THR A 30 0.11 16.80 15.02
N VAL A 31 0.67 15.59 15.15
CA VAL A 31 -0.01 14.37 14.74
C VAL A 31 -1.26 14.20 15.59
N ILE A 32 -2.43 14.20 14.95
CA ILE A 32 -3.70 13.97 15.62
C ILE A 32 -4.00 12.46 15.54
N TYR A 33 -3.63 11.72 16.56
CA TYR A 33 -3.92 10.29 16.75
C TYR A 33 -5.42 10.08 16.99
N LEU A 34 -6.24 10.15 15.93
CA LEU A 34 -7.70 10.26 16.11
C LEU A 34 -8.29 9.01 16.76
N PHE A 35 -8.02 7.83 16.18
CA PHE A 35 -8.45 6.52 16.67
C PHE A 35 -7.25 5.57 16.90
N ASP A 36 -6.03 6.11 17.02
CA ASP A 36 -4.86 5.25 17.26
C ASP A 36 -5.06 4.35 18.48
N SER A 37 -4.66 3.10 18.32
CA SER A 37 -4.74 2.08 19.37
C SER A 37 -6.17 1.79 19.89
N CYS A 38 -7.19 2.05 19.07
CA CYS A 38 -8.55 1.57 19.34
C CYS A 38 -8.65 0.09 18.96
N THR A 39 -8.06 -0.78 19.78
CA THR A 39 -7.90 -2.21 19.48
C THR A 39 -9.21 -2.98 19.38
N SER A 40 -10.31 -2.47 19.93
CA SER A 40 -11.65 -3.04 19.83
C SER A 40 -12.44 -2.55 18.61
N LEU A 41 -11.93 -1.58 17.85
CA LEU A 41 -12.63 -1.01 16.71
C LEU A 41 -12.69 -2.03 15.56
N VAL A 42 -13.91 -2.44 15.19
CA VAL A 42 -14.17 -3.45 14.14
C VAL A 42 -14.57 -2.81 12.83
N SER A 43 -15.32 -1.71 12.87
CA SER A 43 -15.84 -1.09 11.67
C SER A 43 -15.76 0.43 11.68
N VAL A 44 -15.51 1.00 10.49
CA VAL A 44 -15.55 2.44 10.23
C VAL A 44 -16.33 2.69 8.96
N THR A 45 -17.31 3.61 9.02
CA THR A 45 -17.99 4.14 7.84
C THR A 45 -17.54 5.58 7.64
N PHE A 46 -16.92 5.85 6.49
CA PHE A 46 -16.50 7.19 6.08
C PHE A 46 -17.63 7.95 5.36
N PRO A 47 -17.62 9.28 5.38
CA PRO A 47 -18.48 10.06 4.48
C PRO A 47 -18.01 9.92 3.04
N SER A 48 -18.95 9.94 2.10
CA SER A 48 -18.65 9.85 0.66
C SER A 48 -17.78 11.01 0.13
N GLY A 49 -17.82 12.15 0.82
CA GLY A 49 -17.05 13.36 0.50
C GLY A 49 -15.66 13.44 1.14
N LEU A 50 -15.18 12.39 1.82
CA LEU A 50 -13.86 12.41 2.49
C LEU A 50 -12.72 12.57 1.49
N ARG A 51 -11.80 13.50 1.74
CA ARG A 51 -10.63 13.79 0.90
C ARG A 51 -9.31 13.37 1.50
N SER A 52 -9.19 13.32 2.82
CA SER A 52 -7.93 12.89 3.45
C SER A 52 -8.12 12.12 4.74
N ILE A 53 -7.26 11.11 4.94
CA ILE A 53 -7.10 10.37 6.20
C ILE A 53 -5.73 10.75 6.77
N GLY A 54 -5.74 11.34 7.96
CA GLY A 54 -4.56 11.88 8.65
C GLY A 54 -3.57 10.82 9.10
N ALA A 55 -2.39 11.29 9.47
CA ALA A 55 -1.33 10.42 9.97
C ALA A 55 -1.78 9.68 11.24
N GLN A 56 -1.51 8.36 11.26
CA GLN A 56 -1.83 7.46 12.37
C GLN A 56 -3.30 7.47 12.81
N ALA A 57 -4.23 7.88 11.93
CA ALA A 57 -5.65 8.01 12.29
C ALA A 57 -6.25 6.70 12.83
N PHE A 58 -5.88 5.55 12.24
CA PHE A 58 -6.32 4.20 12.63
C PHE A 58 -5.13 3.27 12.90
N SER A 59 -4.00 3.82 13.28
CA SER A 59 -2.81 3.04 13.63
C SER A 59 -3.12 2.13 14.83
N ASN A 60 -2.62 0.88 14.79
CA ASN A 60 -2.84 -0.15 15.80
C ASN A 60 -4.33 -0.51 16.07
N CYS A 61 -5.24 -0.22 15.14
CA CYS A 61 -6.62 -0.72 15.20
C CYS A 61 -6.66 -2.19 14.75
N THR A 62 -6.16 -3.09 15.59
CA THR A 62 -5.89 -4.50 15.24
C THR A 62 -7.13 -5.34 14.97
N SER A 63 -8.30 -4.90 15.40
CA SER A 63 -9.59 -5.55 15.13
C SER A 63 -10.35 -4.92 13.94
N LEU A 64 -9.83 -3.86 13.32
CA LEU A 64 -10.51 -3.14 12.23
C LEU A 64 -10.56 -4.01 10.97
N LYS A 65 -11.75 -4.54 10.66
CA LYS A 65 -11.99 -5.43 9.51
C LYS A 65 -12.83 -4.79 8.43
N ASN A 66 -13.79 -3.93 8.82
CA ASN A 66 -14.77 -3.37 7.92
C ASN A 66 -14.53 -1.87 7.73
N VAL A 67 -14.17 -1.50 6.52
CA VAL A 67 -13.91 -0.11 6.12
C VAL A 67 -14.74 0.20 4.89
N THR A 68 -15.77 1.03 5.05
CA THR A 68 -16.70 1.40 3.97
C THR A 68 -16.96 2.90 3.96
N TYR A 69 -17.78 3.36 3.04
CA TYR A 69 -18.26 4.74 3.02
C TYR A 69 -19.75 4.83 2.72
N THR A 70 -20.40 5.91 3.10
CA THR A 70 -21.83 6.11 2.89
C THR A 70 -22.19 6.03 1.41
N GLY A 71 -23.16 5.17 1.09
CA GLY A 71 -23.60 4.93 -0.29
C GLY A 71 -22.75 3.89 -1.04
N TYR A 72 -21.77 3.24 -0.40
CA TYR A 72 -21.05 2.12 -1.02
C TYR A 72 -21.92 0.88 -1.06
N GLU A 73 -22.21 0.40 -2.27
CA GLU A 73 -23.05 -0.79 -2.52
C GLU A 73 -22.24 -1.98 -3.02
N GLY A 74 -20.90 -1.85 -3.10
CA GLY A 74 -20.01 -2.94 -3.52
C GLY A 74 -19.71 -3.94 -2.41
N GLU A 75 -18.99 -4.98 -2.76
CA GLU A 75 -18.53 -6.00 -1.82
C GLU A 75 -17.13 -5.63 -1.26
N GLY A 76 -16.89 -6.03 -0.01
CA GLY A 76 -15.59 -5.86 0.65
C GLY A 76 -15.33 -4.45 1.18
N ASN A 77 -14.07 -4.16 1.45
CA ASN A 77 -13.62 -2.89 1.99
C ASN A 77 -13.24 -1.92 0.88
N ALA A 78 -13.77 -0.71 0.95
CA ALA A 78 -13.45 0.35 0.01
C ALA A 78 -13.33 1.70 0.70
N LEU A 79 -12.52 2.57 0.14
CA LEU A 79 -12.36 3.97 0.53
C LEU A 79 -13.11 4.87 -0.45
N PRO A 80 -13.59 6.05 0.00
CA PRO A 80 -14.38 6.95 -0.85
C PRO A 80 -13.64 7.35 -2.14
N GLU A 81 -14.38 7.42 -3.24
CA GLU A 81 -13.85 7.82 -4.55
C GLU A 81 -13.36 9.28 -4.61
N THR A 82 -13.67 10.07 -3.59
CA THR A 82 -13.17 11.44 -3.41
C THR A 82 -11.86 11.51 -2.65
N LEU A 83 -11.40 10.36 -2.09
CA LEU A 83 -10.22 10.32 -1.24
C LEU A 83 -8.94 10.52 -2.08
N THR A 84 -8.19 11.58 -1.78
CA THR A 84 -6.98 11.94 -2.50
C THR A 84 -5.72 11.69 -1.69
N THR A 85 -5.82 11.55 -0.38
CA THR A 85 -4.66 11.43 0.51
C THR A 85 -4.89 10.45 1.65
N ILE A 86 -3.93 9.53 1.81
CA ILE A 86 -3.77 8.68 3.01
C ILE A 86 -2.38 8.99 3.56
N LYS A 87 -2.30 9.50 4.80
CA LYS A 87 -1.02 9.94 5.37
C LYS A 87 -0.25 8.82 6.05
N LYS A 88 0.95 9.18 6.53
CA LYS A 88 1.90 8.27 7.20
C LYS A 88 1.21 7.41 8.26
N GLN A 89 1.40 6.08 8.16
CA GLN A 89 0.93 5.09 9.14
C GLN A 89 -0.59 5.13 9.42
N ALA A 90 -1.40 5.64 8.50
CA ALA A 90 -2.84 5.83 8.74
C ALA A 90 -3.56 4.54 9.17
N PHE A 91 -3.17 3.39 8.58
CA PHE A 91 -3.69 2.05 8.91
C PHE A 91 -2.57 1.08 9.34
N TYR A 92 -1.50 1.60 9.92
CA TYR A 92 -0.39 0.78 10.42
C TYR A 92 -0.88 -0.25 11.45
N LYS A 93 -0.54 -1.53 11.26
CA LYS A 93 -1.01 -2.65 12.12
C LYS A 93 -2.53 -2.75 12.22
N SER A 94 -3.25 -2.45 11.15
CA SER A 94 -4.71 -2.66 11.11
C SER A 94 -5.06 -4.14 10.93
N GLY A 95 -6.30 -4.49 11.31
CA GLY A 95 -6.86 -5.84 11.11
C GLY A 95 -7.55 -6.02 9.74
N ILE A 96 -7.40 -5.07 8.81
CA ILE A 96 -8.04 -5.11 7.49
C ILE A 96 -7.53 -6.34 6.72
N GLU A 97 -8.46 -7.14 6.17
CA GLU A 97 -8.14 -8.35 5.41
C GLU A 97 -8.02 -8.09 3.91
N GLN A 98 -8.79 -7.14 3.38
CA GLN A 98 -8.76 -6.71 1.98
C GLN A 98 -9.11 -5.24 1.87
N ILE A 99 -8.61 -4.54 0.85
CA ILE A 99 -8.90 -3.12 0.64
C ILE A 99 -8.82 -2.72 -0.83
N THR A 100 -9.82 -1.97 -1.31
CA THR A 100 -9.77 -1.27 -2.58
C THR A 100 -9.40 0.20 -2.36
N LEU A 101 -8.31 0.62 -3.01
CA LEU A 101 -7.83 1.99 -3.00
C LEU A 101 -8.36 2.72 -4.24
N PRO A 102 -9.05 3.86 -4.10
CA PRO A 102 -9.77 4.52 -5.18
C PRO A 102 -8.83 5.13 -6.24
N ALA A 103 -9.37 5.35 -7.44
CA ALA A 103 -8.65 5.95 -8.56
C ALA A 103 -8.23 7.41 -8.29
N SER A 104 -8.91 8.07 -7.38
CA SER A 104 -8.59 9.45 -6.94
C SER A 104 -7.25 9.57 -6.21
N LEU A 105 -6.68 8.46 -5.70
CA LEU A 105 -5.32 8.41 -5.19
C LEU A 105 -4.32 8.39 -6.36
N VAL A 106 -4.14 9.53 -7.03
CA VAL A 106 -3.23 9.70 -8.17
C VAL A 106 -1.98 10.49 -7.78
N PHE A 107 -0.84 10.19 -8.42
CA PHE A 107 0.37 10.98 -8.26
C PHE A 107 0.26 12.30 -9.04
N ILE A 108 0.22 13.41 -8.31
CA ILE A 108 0.38 14.76 -8.87
C ILE A 108 1.64 15.36 -8.22
N SER A 109 2.68 15.61 -9.02
CA SER A 109 4.05 15.92 -8.57
C SER A 109 4.21 17.19 -7.73
N SER A 110 3.16 17.94 -7.49
CA SER A 110 3.20 19.21 -6.74
C SER A 110 2.14 19.31 -5.64
N SER A 111 1.38 18.25 -5.36
CA SER A 111 0.30 18.27 -4.38
C SER A 111 0.38 17.10 -3.41
N ASN A 112 -0.13 17.30 -2.20
CA ASN A 112 -0.13 16.34 -1.09
C ASN A 112 -1.04 15.11 -1.31
N HIS A 113 -1.30 14.70 -2.55
CA HIS A 113 -2.13 13.54 -2.88
C HIS A 113 -1.26 12.29 -2.94
N THR A 114 -1.11 11.61 -1.82
CA THR A 114 -0.21 10.45 -1.75
C THR A 114 -0.59 9.49 -0.64
N ILE A 115 -0.20 8.23 -0.83
CA ILE A 115 -0.18 7.25 0.26
C ILE A 115 1.10 7.49 1.04
N GLY A 116 0.97 7.82 2.31
CA GLY A 116 2.09 8.13 3.20
C GLY A 116 2.96 6.90 3.51
N GLU A 117 4.18 7.18 4.03
CA GLU A 117 5.10 6.14 4.47
C GLU A 117 4.42 5.17 5.44
N SER A 118 4.59 3.85 5.23
CA SER A 118 4.09 2.78 6.09
C SER A 118 2.57 2.78 6.30
N ALA A 119 1.79 3.33 5.35
CA ALA A 119 0.35 3.55 5.55
C ALA A 119 -0.41 2.29 5.97
N PHE A 120 -0.06 1.12 5.44
CA PHE A 120 -0.63 -0.19 5.76
C PHE A 120 0.41 -1.19 6.30
N ALA A 121 1.63 -0.74 6.62
CA ALA A 121 2.69 -1.65 7.06
C ALA A 121 2.29 -2.43 8.33
N GLU A 122 2.84 -3.63 8.48
CA GLU A 122 2.57 -4.54 9.61
C GLU A 122 1.10 -5.00 9.73
N SER A 123 0.24 -4.72 8.75
CA SER A 123 -1.15 -5.21 8.72
C SER A 123 -1.15 -6.70 8.33
N LYS A 124 -0.89 -7.55 9.31
CA LYS A 124 -0.62 -8.99 9.14
C LYS A 124 -1.85 -9.81 8.72
N GLN A 125 -3.03 -9.23 8.76
CA GLN A 125 -4.27 -9.87 8.28
C GLN A 125 -4.57 -9.53 6.82
N LEU A 126 -3.91 -8.52 6.26
CA LEU A 126 -4.14 -8.05 4.89
C LEU A 126 -3.73 -9.12 3.88
N ARG A 127 -4.69 -9.58 3.07
CA ARG A 127 -4.55 -10.65 2.07
C ARG A 127 -4.62 -10.13 0.64
N GLU A 128 -5.43 -9.09 0.43
CA GLU A 128 -5.68 -8.56 -0.90
C GLU A 128 -5.70 -7.04 -0.93
N VAL A 129 -5.05 -6.48 -1.93
CA VAL A 129 -5.05 -5.04 -2.22
C VAL A 129 -5.38 -4.83 -3.69
N THR A 130 -6.42 -4.04 -3.97
CA THR A 130 -6.72 -3.55 -5.32
C THR A 130 -6.47 -2.05 -5.38
N MET A 131 -5.61 -1.62 -6.30
CA MET A 131 -5.31 -0.22 -6.55
C MET A 131 -5.93 0.20 -7.88
N LEU A 132 -6.89 1.13 -7.83
CA LEU A 132 -7.52 1.66 -9.04
C LEU A 132 -6.77 2.88 -9.60
N GLY A 133 -5.95 3.55 -8.79
CA GLY A 133 -5.11 4.69 -9.17
C GLY A 133 -3.61 4.43 -9.08
N ALA A 134 -2.80 5.36 -9.61
CA ALA A 134 -1.35 5.23 -9.79
C ALA A 134 -0.50 5.77 -8.60
N ALA A 135 -0.96 5.67 -7.36
CA ALA A 135 -0.42 6.44 -6.23
C ALA A 135 0.41 5.66 -5.21
N LEU A 136 1.45 4.94 -5.62
CA LEU A 136 2.47 4.46 -4.67
C LEU A 136 3.59 5.50 -4.53
N VAL A 137 3.54 6.36 -3.54
CA VAL A 137 4.57 7.42 -3.35
C VAL A 137 5.33 7.27 -2.04
N GLY A 138 4.67 6.86 -0.97
CA GLY A 138 5.33 6.60 0.32
C GLY A 138 6.16 5.31 0.27
N GLN A 139 7.23 5.27 1.05
CA GLN A 139 8.02 4.05 1.26
C GLN A 139 7.30 3.09 2.22
N LYS A 140 7.62 1.78 2.17
CA LYS A 140 7.17 0.78 3.15
C LYS A 140 5.65 0.61 3.24
N ILE A 141 4.90 0.95 2.19
CA ILE A 141 3.43 1.05 2.27
C ILE A 141 2.80 -0.23 2.80
N PHE A 142 3.24 -1.40 2.32
CA PHE A 142 2.77 -2.73 2.72
C PHE A 142 3.87 -3.57 3.38
N GLN A 143 4.94 -2.94 3.91
CA GLN A 143 6.03 -3.65 4.55
C GLN A 143 5.51 -4.59 5.65
N ASN A 144 6.00 -5.85 5.66
CA ASN A 144 5.62 -6.87 6.63
C ASN A 144 4.12 -7.22 6.69
N CYS A 145 3.37 -7.00 5.60
CA CYS A 145 2.04 -7.57 5.44
C CYS A 145 2.19 -9.07 5.10
N THR A 146 2.50 -9.88 6.10
CA THR A 146 2.96 -11.26 5.93
C THR A 146 1.92 -12.21 5.33
N SER A 147 0.64 -11.86 5.37
CA SER A 147 -0.46 -12.63 4.77
C SER A 147 -0.93 -12.07 3.42
N LEU A 148 -0.29 -11.01 2.90
CA LEU A 148 -0.67 -10.41 1.62
C LEU A 148 -0.38 -11.40 0.48
N GLU A 149 -1.42 -11.90 -0.18
CA GLU A 149 -1.36 -12.92 -1.24
C GLU A 149 -1.49 -12.32 -2.63
N THR A 150 -2.36 -11.32 -2.79
CA THR A 150 -2.70 -10.74 -4.09
C THR A 150 -2.62 -9.22 -4.06
N VAL A 151 -1.96 -8.67 -5.07
CA VAL A 151 -1.92 -7.22 -5.31
C VAL A 151 -2.26 -6.96 -6.77
N VAL A 152 -3.35 -6.20 -6.98
CA VAL A 152 -3.74 -5.67 -8.28
C VAL A 152 -3.26 -4.23 -8.38
N LEU A 153 -2.28 -3.97 -9.22
CA LEU A 153 -1.73 -2.64 -9.46
C LEU A 153 -2.45 -1.95 -10.62
N SER A 154 -2.68 -0.65 -10.49
CA SER A 154 -3.14 0.16 -11.64
C SER A 154 -2.18 0.09 -12.81
N GLY A 155 -2.72 0.05 -14.03
CA GLY A 155 -1.94 0.05 -15.25
C GLY A 155 -1.14 1.34 -15.52
N GLU A 156 -1.38 2.39 -14.76
CA GLU A 156 -0.71 3.69 -14.90
C GLU A 156 0.45 3.89 -13.91
N LEU A 157 0.70 2.91 -13.02
CA LEU A 157 1.78 3.01 -12.04
C LEU A 157 3.14 3.06 -12.75
N ASP A 158 3.96 4.07 -12.44
CA ASP A 158 5.29 4.27 -13.03
C ASP A 158 6.44 3.85 -12.11
N LYS A 159 6.20 3.75 -10.80
CA LYS A 159 7.23 3.42 -9.80
C LYS A 159 6.68 2.57 -8.67
N ILE A 160 7.50 1.63 -8.17
CA ILE A 160 7.30 0.96 -6.89
C ILE A 160 8.35 1.50 -5.91
N PRO A 161 7.94 2.21 -4.85
CA PRO A 161 8.86 2.81 -3.87
C PRO A 161 9.66 1.78 -3.07
N ASN A 162 10.67 2.28 -2.34
CA ASN A 162 11.52 1.46 -1.47
C ASN A 162 10.71 0.69 -0.44
N TYR A 163 11.05 -0.58 -0.23
CA TYR A 163 10.48 -1.46 0.79
C TYR A 163 8.96 -1.67 0.69
N THR A 164 8.33 -1.37 -0.46
CA THR A 164 6.86 -1.38 -0.59
C THR A 164 6.25 -2.72 -0.16
N PHE A 165 6.82 -3.84 -0.61
CA PHE A 165 6.37 -5.20 -0.30
C PHE A 165 7.42 -6.00 0.49
N ASP A 166 8.42 -5.34 1.09
CA ASP A 166 9.44 -6.02 1.90
C ASP A 166 8.77 -6.86 3.00
N GLY A 167 9.10 -8.14 3.07
CA GLY A 167 8.54 -9.08 4.03
C GLY A 167 7.11 -9.56 3.76
N CYS A 168 6.54 -9.29 2.58
CA CYS A 168 5.25 -9.86 2.16
C CYS A 168 5.42 -11.32 1.75
N LYS A 169 5.63 -12.19 2.72
CA LYS A 169 6.03 -13.59 2.51
C LYS A 169 5.01 -14.42 1.73
N ALA A 170 3.71 -14.12 1.88
CA ALA A 170 2.63 -14.85 1.22
C ALA A 170 2.30 -14.35 -0.19
N LEU A 171 2.95 -13.25 -0.66
CA LEU A 171 2.64 -12.64 -1.95
C LEU A 171 2.95 -13.61 -3.08
N LYS A 172 1.90 -13.98 -3.84
CA LYS A 172 1.96 -14.92 -4.98
C LYS A 172 1.62 -14.24 -6.30
N ASN A 173 0.57 -13.41 -6.26
CA ASN A 173 -0.06 -12.86 -7.45
C ASN A 173 0.18 -11.35 -7.51
N ILE A 174 1.09 -10.95 -8.37
CA ILE A 174 1.32 -9.54 -8.71
C ILE A 174 1.65 -9.42 -10.20
N THR A 175 0.94 -8.54 -10.88
CA THR A 175 1.23 -8.19 -12.27
C THR A 175 1.80 -6.79 -12.29
N LEU A 176 3.01 -6.65 -12.82
CA LEU A 176 3.66 -5.35 -12.95
C LEU A 176 3.20 -4.66 -14.24
N PRO A 177 2.75 -3.40 -14.18
CA PRO A 177 2.30 -2.67 -15.36
C PRO A 177 3.47 -2.35 -16.30
N SER A 178 3.18 -2.28 -17.60
CA SER A 178 4.19 -1.97 -18.63
C SER A 178 4.71 -0.53 -18.57
N THR A 179 4.01 0.34 -17.87
CA THR A 179 4.38 1.74 -17.58
C THR A 179 5.47 1.89 -16.54
N LEU A 180 5.79 0.79 -15.81
CA LEU A 180 6.73 0.83 -14.69
C LEU A 180 8.14 1.17 -15.18
N THR A 181 8.72 2.24 -14.63
CA THR A 181 10.06 2.74 -14.97
C THR A 181 11.10 2.40 -13.91
N SER A 182 10.68 2.21 -12.63
CA SER A 182 11.62 1.87 -11.57
C SER A 182 10.99 1.06 -10.43
N ILE A 183 11.82 0.22 -9.80
CA ILE A 183 11.49 -0.54 -8.60
C ILE A 183 12.55 -0.21 -7.54
N GLY A 184 12.11 0.32 -6.41
CA GLY A 184 12.95 0.85 -5.34
C GLY A 184 13.69 -0.22 -4.54
N ILE A 185 14.56 0.26 -3.65
CA ILE A 185 15.40 -0.58 -2.77
C ILE A 185 14.55 -1.58 -2.00
N GLU A 186 14.95 -2.86 -2.04
CA GLU A 186 14.34 -3.94 -1.27
C GLU A 186 12.81 -4.06 -1.43
N ALA A 187 12.26 -3.59 -2.56
CA ALA A 187 10.81 -3.50 -2.74
C ALA A 187 10.09 -4.86 -2.67
N PHE A 188 10.73 -5.94 -3.09
CA PHE A 188 10.23 -7.33 -3.03
C PHE A 188 11.10 -8.24 -2.17
N LYS A 189 11.89 -7.68 -1.27
CA LYS A 189 12.72 -8.47 -0.37
C LYS A 189 11.86 -9.40 0.48
N GLY A 190 12.26 -10.68 0.52
CA GLY A 190 11.57 -11.68 1.32
C GLY A 190 10.17 -12.06 0.83
N CYS A 191 9.76 -11.68 -0.39
CA CYS A 191 8.53 -12.16 -1.04
C CYS A 191 8.73 -13.57 -1.57
N THR A 192 8.84 -14.54 -0.67
CA THR A 192 9.29 -15.92 -0.99
C THR A 192 8.22 -16.79 -1.66
N SER A 193 6.96 -16.35 -1.71
CA SER A 193 5.88 -17.10 -2.37
C SER A 193 5.63 -16.68 -3.82
N ILE A 194 6.28 -15.62 -4.34
CA ILE A 194 6.20 -15.29 -5.77
C ILE A 194 7.01 -16.33 -6.55
N GLU A 195 6.35 -17.08 -7.43
CA GLU A 195 7.04 -18.07 -8.29
C GLU A 195 7.73 -17.40 -9.47
N SER A 196 7.06 -16.40 -10.07
CA SER A 196 7.62 -15.66 -11.18
C SER A 196 7.13 -14.22 -11.24
N VAL A 197 7.96 -13.32 -11.76
CA VAL A 197 7.58 -11.93 -12.06
C VAL A 197 8.02 -11.56 -13.47
N VAL A 198 7.19 -10.79 -14.17
CA VAL A 198 7.52 -10.25 -15.50
C VAL A 198 7.87 -8.78 -15.35
N LEU A 199 9.11 -8.43 -15.67
CA LEU A 199 9.60 -7.06 -15.63
C LEU A 199 9.44 -6.39 -17.01
N PRO A 200 9.02 -5.12 -17.09
CA PRO A 200 9.16 -4.32 -18.30
C PRO A 200 10.63 -4.21 -18.74
N ALA A 201 10.88 -4.16 -20.05
CA ALA A 201 12.24 -4.18 -20.60
C ALA A 201 13.15 -3.03 -20.14
N SER A 202 12.55 -1.88 -19.84
CA SER A 202 13.26 -0.64 -19.49
C SER A 202 13.18 -0.30 -17.99
N VAL A 203 12.67 -1.21 -17.15
CA VAL A 203 12.54 -0.92 -15.72
C VAL A 203 13.93 -0.87 -15.05
N ALA A 204 14.19 0.21 -14.32
CA ALA A 204 15.37 0.32 -13.47
C ALA A 204 15.14 -0.39 -12.14
N LEU A 205 16.08 -1.23 -11.73
CA LEU A 205 16.06 -1.93 -10.44
C LEU A 205 17.06 -1.29 -9.50
N GLU A 206 16.60 -0.88 -8.34
CA GLU A 206 17.45 -0.40 -7.26
C GLU A 206 18.11 -1.58 -6.51
N LYS A 207 18.86 -1.27 -5.45
CA LYS A 207 19.62 -2.27 -4.70
C LYS A 207 18.70 -3.29 -4.00
N ASN A 208 19.06 -4.58 -4.09
CA ASN A 208 18.46 -5.67 -3.32
C ASN A 208 16.95 -5.87 -3.54
N VAL A 209 16.40 -5.47 -4.68
CA VAL A 209 14.95 -5.55 -4.96
C VAL A 209 14.36 -6.91 -4.60
N PHE A 210 15.05 -7.98 -4.97
CA PHE A 210 14.62 -9.38 -4.78
C PHE A 210 15.44 -10.12 -3.71
N ASN A 211 16.02 -9.44 -2.74
CA ASN A 211 16.81 -10.07 -1.70
C ASN A 211 15.99 -11.12 -0.92
N GLY A 212 16.57 -12.30 -0.69
CA GLY A 212 15.89 -13.41 -0.03
C GLY A 212 15.08 -14.31 -0.97
N TRP A 213 15.07 -14.05 -2.27
CA TRP A 213 14.53 -14.98 -3.27
C TRP A 213 15.50 -16.17 -3.47
N THR A 214 14.94 -17.30 -3.88
CA THR A 214 15.70 -18.55 -4.12
C THR A 214 15.87 -18.81 -5.62
N ALA A 215 16.67 -19.83 -5.97
CA ALA A 215 16.88 -20.24 -7.35
C ALA A 215 15.63 -20.81 -8.05
N GLU A 216 14.58 -21.12 -7.30
CA GLU A 216 13.31 -21.65 -7.82
C GLU A 216 12.41 -20.54 -8.36
N GLN A 217 12.66 -19.29 -7.97
CA GLN A 217 11.88 -18.13 -8.42
C GLN A 217 12.45 -17.57 -9.72
N THR A 218 11.57 -17.21 -10.65
CA THR A 218 11.97 -16.73 -11.97
C THR A 218 11.67 -15.26 -12.18
N ILE A 219 12.61 -14.55 -12.81
CA ILE A 219 12.40 -13.18 -13.29
C ILE A 219 12.44 -13.22 -14.81
N ASN A 220 11.33 -12.86 -15.42
CA ASN A 220 11.16 -12.77 -16.86
C ASN A 220 11.25 -11.30 -17.28
N VAL A 221 12.03 -10.97 -18.29
CA VAL A 221 12.11 -9.60 -18.82
C VAL A 221 11.36 -9.55 -20.15
N LYS A 222 10.36 -8.68 -20.23
CA LYS A 222 9.60 -8.46 -21.46
C LYS A 222 10.44 -7.58 -22.39
N THR A 223 11.08 -8.19 -23.38
CA THR A 223 11.75 -7.44 -24.48
C THR A 223 10.75 -7.13 -25.59
N SER A 224 11.06 -6.13 -26.44
CA SER A 224 10.18 -5.69 -27.52
C SER A 224 9.86 -6.78 -28.56
N TYR A 225 10.59 -7.90 -28.57
CA TYR A 225 10.42 -9.00 -29.53
C TYR A 225 10.25 -10.37 -28.91
N TYR A 226 10.84 -10.68 -27.73
CA TYR A 226 10.78 -12.00 -27.10
C TYR A 226 10.79 -11.90 -25.58
N MET A 227 10.11 -12.83 -24.92
CA MET A 227 10.29 -13.07 -23.50
C MET A 227 11.65 -13.76 -23.32
N SER A 228 12.62 -13.13 -22.68
CA SER A 228 13.82 -13.81 -22.23
C SER A 228 13.65 -14.21 -20.76
N THR A 229 13.69 -15.51 -20.50
CA THR A 229 13.71 -16.02 -19.13
C THR A 229 15.16 -15.92 -18.64
N ARG A 230 15.41 -15.09 -17.63
CA ARG A 230 16.68 -15.12 -16.90
C ARG A 230 16.44 -15.87 -15.60
N LEU A 231 17.13 -16.98 -15.46
CA LEU A 231 17.17 -17.68 -14.19
C LEU A 231 17.78 -16.78 -13.11
N TRP A 232 17.29 -16.92 -11.90
CA TRP A 232 17.81 -16.22 -10.74
C TRP A 232 19.35 -16.27 -10.69
N ASN A 233 19.98 -15.13 -10.51
CA ASN A 233 21.41 -15.03 -10.30
C ASN A 233 21.65 -14.48 -8.89
N SER A 234 22.41 -15.20 -8.08
CA SER A 234 22.76 -14.80 -6.70
C SER A 234 23.42 -13.41 -6.61
N LYS A 235 24.00 -12.91 -7.70
CA LYS A 235 24.54 -11.55 -7.77
C LYS A 235 23.47 -10.46 -7.70
N TRP A 236 22.23 -10.76 -8.02
CA TRP A 236 21.11 -9.80 -7.90
C TRP A 236 20.68 -9.58 -6.45
N ASN A 237 21.18 -10.39 -5.51
CA ASN A 237 21.03 -10.17 -4.08
C ASN A 237 21.98 -9.12 -3.51
N THR A 238 23.09 -8.84 -4.18
CA THR A 238 24.15 -7.99 -3.64
C THR A 238 24.35 -6.69 -4.41
N ASP A 239 24.01 -6.69 -5.70
CA ASP A 239 24.22 -5.51 -6.55
C ASP A 239 23.35 -5.61 -7.80
N CYS A 240 22.20 -4.90 -7.83
CA CYS A 240 21.37 -4.75 -9.03
C CYS A 240 21.86 -3.60 -9.93
N SER A 241 23.09 -3.12 -9.73
CA SER A 241 23.75 -2.16 -10.59
C SER A 241 24.39 -2.91 -11.78
N ALA A 242 23.64 -3.13 -12.83
CA ALA A 242 24.17 -3.47 -14.16
C ALA A 242 23.26 -2.93 -15.24
#